data_5eff5df6b486124078d63bb390c01d0c
#
_entry.id   5eff5df6b486124078d63bb390c01d0c
#
_cell.length_a   1.000
_cell.length_b   1.000
_cell.length_c   1.000
_cell.angle_alpha   90.00
_cell.angle_beta   90.00
_cell.angle_gamma   90.00
#
_symmetry.space_group_name_H-M   'P 1'
#
loop_
_entity.id
_entity.type
_entity.pdbx_description
1 polymer ?
#
loop_
_entity_poly.entity_id
_entity_poly.type
_entity_poly.pdbx_seq_one_letter_code
_entity_poly.pdbx_strand_id
1 'polypeptide(L)'
;MLLEARTYALYLAIATKIGHANAQTGPVPVVGMTAGIDQVTGKLPLRMNIETLEQEGGPMWDLLIRGLDALQNKPEDDQRSHFAIAGIHGMPYAPYNGVGPVPGGSGGGYCPHQSPQLIPWHRAFLALYEQTLGDEAQRLALEYTDNDASAYREASQKLRLPYWDWASDPTLPPSTTQENITVNGPEGEINLHNPLYSYRWQTYPLNETQFPGHGEIGPETTRQGGGNDMTKFIKDSVYRTFSSTTTWDEMASMAGSGSSFESPHNAIHNSVGGSFLSLDLTSFDTLFMLHHCNLDRLSAIWTASHHDTLQVQPFTSQGLYSTAKGEIITADSPLKPFYQADGRTFHTGRTVATTEAFGYTYPDILGGDQGRKEVIAQINRLYRGLSTTEDWAAASTSRREWFVEIEVDRADLPLPCNIDVYLGDRFAGRTSLLSMPKTGIAYDELSLSRAVKSLDVHDNEPGGTERRLMNDLHVRVTKGGTTLDPRDIPSLHINVVGEEVTPPSSESEFPSYSNRTTATVIYVPTLHVARADTDD
;
A
#
# COMPACT_ATOMS: atom_id res chain seq x y z
N MET A 1 38.43 14.65 29.03
CA MET A 1 39.14 13.70 28.17
C MET A 1 39.25 12.29 28.74
N LEU A 2 38.40 11.87 29.66
CA LEU A 2 38.36 10.50 30.24
C LEU A 2 36.92 9.93 30.32
N LEU A 3 35.93 10.66 29.82
CA LEU A 3 34.53 10.19 29.78
C LEU A 3 34.09 9.70 28.38
N GLU A 4 34.80 10.06 27.32
CA GLU A 4 34.45 9.62 25.92
C GLU A 4 35.01 8.25 25.53
N ALA A 5 36.03 7.76 26.27
CA ALA A 5 36.64 6.44 25.98
C ALA A 5 35.82 5.23 26.46
N ARG A 6 34.79 5.45 27.32
CA ARG A 6 33.99 4.34 27.85
C ARG A 6 32.76 3.99 27.01
N THR A 7 32.30 4.89 26.15
CA THR A 7 31.14 4.67 25.29
C THR A 7 31.53 3.86 24.05
N TYR A 8 32.77 4.02 23.53
CA TYR A 8 33.26 3.26 22.38
C TYR A 8 33.62 1.80 22.66
N ALA A 9 33.94 1.46 23.92
CA ALA A 9 34.27 0.08 24.28
C ALA A 9 33.06 -0.84 24.38
N LEU A 10 31.85 -0.30 24.51
CA LEU A 10 30.63 -1.09 24.63
C LEU A 10 30.07 -1.46 23.24
N TYR A 11 30.39 -0.71 22.20
CA TYR A 11 29.94 -0.99 20.82
C TYR A 11 30.84 -2.01 20.08
N LEU A 12 32.11 -2.15 20.49
CA LEU A 12 33.02 -3.12 19.84
C LEU A 12 32.87 -4.56 20.38
N ALA A 13 32.17 -4.76 21.48
CA ALA A 13 31.98 -6.09 22.09
C ALA A 13 30.78 -6.86 21.51
N ILE A 14 29.97 -6.26 20.62
CA ILE A 14 28.81 -6.91 20.01
C ILE A 14 29.13 -7.51 18.63
N ALA A 15 30.26 -7.17 18.02
CA ALA A 15 30.60 -7.56 16.65
C ALA A 15 31.34 -8.91 16.49
N THR A 16 31.53 -9.71 17.55
CA THR A 16 32.23 -11.01 17.45
C THR A 16 31.50 -12.14 18.17
N LYS A 17 30.23 -12.39 17.77
CA LYS A 17 29.61 -13.70 17.99
C LYS A 17 28.82 -14.11 16.74
N ILE A 18 29.55 -14.42 15.68
CA ILE A 18 29.07 -15.35 14.65
C ILE A 18 29.27 -16.74 15.24
N GLY A 19 28.28 -17.25 15.91
CA GLY A 19 28.28 -18.56 16.53
C GLY A 19 26.88 -19.15 16.48
N HIS A 20 26.71 -20.16 15.63
CA HIS A 20 25.65 -21.21 15.63
C HIS A 20 24.25 -20.79 16.09
N ALA A 21 23.29 -20.96 15.18
CA ALA A 21 21.88 -20.79 15.42
C ALA A 21 21.40 -21.56 16.65
N ASN A 22 21.39 -20.87 17.80
CA ASN A 22 20.50 -21.21 18.89
C ASN A 22 19.13 -20.64 18.51
N ALA A 23 18.10 -21.46 18.45
CA ALA A 23 16.72 -21.02 18.33
C ALA A 23 16.50 -19.84 19.26
N GLN A 24 16.23 -18.67 18.72
CA GLN A 24 16.02 -17.44 19.49
C GLN A 24 14.73 -17.62 20.28
N THR A 25 14.82 -17.85 21.59
CA THR A 25 13.68 -18.16 22.47
C THR A 25 12.87 -16.92 22.87
N GLY A 26 13.19 -15.74 22.34
CA GLY A 26 12.52 -14.47 22.62
C GLY A 26 11.82 -13.88 21.39
N PRO A 27 11.01 -12.82 21.59
CA PRO A 27 10.37 -12.13 20.49
C PRO A 27 11.40 -11.56 19.52
N VAL A 28 11.06 -11.54 18.23
CA VAL A 28 11.83 -10.88 17.16
C VAL A 28 11.53 -9.38 17.21
N PRO A 29 12.46 -8.50 17.63
CA PRO A 29 12.22 -7.07 17.64
C PRO A 29 12.27 -6.51 16.22
N VAL A 30 11.55 -5.42 15.98
CA VAL A 30 11.58 -4.67 14.74
C VAL A 30 12.46 -3.45 14.94
N VAL A 31 13.64 -3.46 14.36
CA VAL A 31 14.64 -2.39 14.51
C VAL A 31 15.02 -1.74 13.18
N GLY A 32 14.52 -2.30 12.08
CA GLY A 32 14.91 -1.89 10.74
C GLY A 32 16.37 -2.24 10.41
N MET A 33 16.88 -1.68 9.33
CA MET A 33 18.25 -1.87 8.88
C MET A 33 19.11 -0.65 9.16
N THR A 34 20.11 -0.79 10.02
CA THR A 34 21.09 0.27 10.30
C THR A 34 22.33 0.19 9.38
N ALA A 35 22.55 -0.94 8.71
CA ALA A 35 23.61 -1.10 7.73
C ALA A 35 23.42 -0.14 6.55
N GLY A 36 24.53 0.35 5.99
CA GLY A 36 24.54 1.25 4.83
C GLY A 36 24.18 2.71 5.14
N ILE A 37 23.83 3.05 6.37
CA ILE A 37 23.67 4.45 6.78
C ILE A 37 25.05 5.11 6.79
N ASP A 38 25.18 6.21 6.05
CA ASP A 38 26.43 6.99 6.03
C ASP A 38 26.66 7.62 7.40
N GLN A 39 27.71 7.20 8.08
CA GLN A 39 27.99 7.62 9.47
C GLN A 39 28.47 9.07 9.58
N VAL A 40 28.86 9.70 8.48
CA VAL A 40 29.32 11.09 8.43
C VAL A 40 28.18 12.06 8.10
N THR A 41 27.38 11.71 7.11
CA THR A 41 26.31 12.58 6.60
C THR A 41 24.92 12.22 7.16
N GLY A 42 24.77 11.04 7.73
CA GLY A 42 23.47 10.48 8.13
C GLY A 42 22.60 10.05 6.94
N LYS A 43 23.15 10.04 5.72
CA LYS A 43 22.38 9.66 4.52
C LYS A 43 21.92 8.21 4.61
N LEU A 44 20.62 8.01 4.41
CA LEU A 44 19.96 6.71 4.47
C LEU A 44 19.99 6.01 3.11
N PRO A 45 20.07 4.67 3.07
CA PRO A 45 19.79 3.89 1.88
C PRO A 45 18.35 4.09 1.38
N LEU A 46 18.18 3.97 0.07
CA LEU A 46 16.90 4.21 -0.60
C LEU A 46 16.13 2.90 -0.81
N ARG A 47 14.83 2.93 -0.57
CA ARG A 47 13.91 1.99 -1.23
C ARG A 47 13.76 2.45 -2.67
N MET A 48 14.14 1.60 -3.61
CA MET A 48 14.15 1.90 -5.06
C MET A 48 12.85 1.43 -5.71
N ASN A 49 12.49 2.03 -6.85
CA ASN A 49 11.48 1.44 -7.72
C ASN A 49 12.00 0.08 -8.24
N ILE A 50 11.14 -0.95 -8.20
CA ILE A 50 11.51 -2.32 -8.60
C ILE A 50 12.01 -2.38 -10.05
N GLU A 51 11.38 -1.64 -10.97
CA GLU A 51 11.76 -1.62 -12.38
C GLU A 51 13.13 -0.95 -12.57
N THR A 52 13.41 0.11 -11.81
CA THR A 52 14.75 0.74 -11.82
C THR A 52 15.80 -0.23 -11.31
N LEU A 53 15.52 -0.92 -10.20
CA LEU A 53 16.45 -1.88 -9.61
C LEU A 53 16.70 -3.08 -10.54
N GLU A 54 15.65 -3.58 -11.21
CA GLU A 54 15.75 -4.62 -12.24
C GLU A 54 16.62 -4.16 -13.42
N GLN A 55 16.37 -2.93 -13.91
CA GLN A 55 17.11 -2.36 -15.04
C GLN A 55 18.58 -2.12 -14.71
N GLU A 56 18.90 -1.67 -13.50
CA GLU A 56 20.28 -1.51 -13.03
C GLU A 56 20.98 -2.86 -12.89
N GLY A 57 20.26 -3.90 -12.47
CA GLY A 57 20.78 -5.24 -12.27
C GLY A 57 21.92 -5.31 -11.24
N GLY A 58 22.80 -6.29 -11.40
CA GLY A 58 24.03 -6.43 -10.62
C GLY A 58 23.83 -6.86 -9.17
N PRO A 59 24.83 -6.62 -8.29
CA PRO A 59 24.86 -7.23 -6.96
C PRO A 59 23.63 -6.96 -6.08
N MET A 60 23.01 -5.80 -6.19
CA MET A 60 21.82 -5.47 -5.36
C MET A 60 20.59 -6.25 -5.84
N TRP A 61 20.42 -6.38 -7.15
CA TRP A 61 19.37 -7.20 -7.77
C TRP A 61 19.55 -8.68 -7.45
N ASP A 62 20.77 -9.21 -7.66
CA ASP A 62 21.08 -10.61 -7.37
C ASP A 62 20.80 -10.96 -5.90
N LEU A 63 21.21 -10.08 -4.97
CA LEU A 63 20.99 -10.27 -3.54
C LEU A 63 19.52 -10.11 -3.15
N LEU A 64 18.73 -9.24 -3.80
CA LEU A 64 17.29 -9.16 -3.60
C LEU A 64 16.62 -10.49 -3.94
N ILE A 65 16.86 -10.99 -5.14
CA ILE A 65 16.23 -12.22 -5.63
C ILE A 65 16.67 -13.44 -4.80
N ARG A 66 17.98 -13.61 -4.57
CA ARG A 66 18.49 -14.71 -3.75
C ARG A 66 18.06 -14.62 -2.28
N GLY A 67 17.97 -13.41 -1.74
CA GLY A 67 17.49 -13.18 -0.38
C GLY A 67 16.01 -13.53 -0.21
N LEU A 68 15.17 -13.13 -1.16
CA LEU A 68 13.75 -13.50 -1.18
C LEU A 68 13.56 -15.02 -1.32
N ASP A 69 14.30 -15.66 -2.23
CA ASP A 69 14.31 -17.12 -2.38
C ASP A 69 14.72 -17.81 -1.07
N ALA A 70 15.77 -17.32 -0.42
CA ALA A 70 16.22 -17.88 0.86
C ALA A 70 15.15 -17.74 1.96
N LEU A 71 14.42 -16.60 2.01
CA LEU A 71 13.32 -16.40 2.97
C LEU A 71 12.14 -17.34 2.71
N GLN A 72 11.78 -17.54 1.43
CA GLN A 72 10.69 -18.44 1.03
C GLN A 72 11.02 -19.90 1.31
N ASN A 73 12.31 -20.26 1.28
CA ASN A 73 12.79 -21.63 1.55
C ASN A 73 13.12 -21.90 3.02
N LYS A 74 13.03 -20.90 3.94
CA LYS A 74 13.16 -21.15 5.38
C LYS A 74 12.00 -22.05 5.88
N PRO A 75 12.24 -22.92 6.88
CA PRO A 75 11.17 -23.69 7.51
C PRO A 75 10.00 -22.80 7.94
N GLU A 76 8.77 -23.24 7.73
CA GLU A 76 7.54 -22.47 8.02
C GLU A 76 7.42 -22.13 9.52
N ASP A 77 8.02 -22.90 10.42
CA ASP A 77 8.06 -22.68 11.87
C ASP A 77 9.20 -21.72 12.32
N ASP A 78 10.09 -21.31 11.42
CA ASP A 78 11.05 -20.23 11.72
C ASP A 78 10.30 -18.89 11.70
N GLN A 79 10.33 -18.15 12.82
CA GLN A 79 9.69 -16.83 12.92
C GLN A 79 10.23 -15.79 11.92
N ARG A 80 11.38 -16.05 11.31
CA ARG A 80 11.99 -15.21 10.27
C ARG A 80 11.82 -15.79 8.87
N SER A 81 10.98 -16.79 8.69
CA SER A 81 10.60 -17.28 7.36
C SER A 81 9.63 -16.32 6.68
N HIS A 82 9.58 -16.37 5.36
CA HIS A 82 8.54 -15.69 4.60
C HIS A 82 7.14 -16.11 5.08
N PHE A 83 6.93 -17.41 5.31
CA PHE A 83 5.65 -17.95 5.78
C PHE A 83 5.21 -17.34 7.12
N ALA A 84 6.10 -17.36 8.13
CA ALA A 84 5.75 -16.87 9.46
C ALA A 84 5.47 -15.36 9.48
N ILE A 85 6.27 -14.58 8.73
CA ILE A 85 6.06 -13.12 8.64
C ILE A 85 4.79 -12.81 7.85
N ALA A 86 4.56 -13.44 6.70
CA ALA A 86 3.33 -13.27 5.93
C ALA A 86 2.09 -13.62 6.76
N GLY A 87 2.15 -14.69 7.54
CA GLY A 87 1.06 -15.13 8.43
C GLY A 87 0.68 -14.14 9.55
N ILE A 88 1.46 -13.07 9.78
CA ILE A 88 1.06 -11.96 10.68
C ILE A 88 -0.12 -11.19 10.07
N HIS A 89 -0.11 -10.98 8.76
CA HIS A 89 -1.15 -10.21 8.09
C HIS A 89 -2.48 -10.95 8.00
N GLY A 90 -2.44 -12.25 7.69
CA GLY A 90 -3.61 -13.07 7.44
C GLY A 90 -3.56 -14.44 8.14
N MET A 91 -3.98 -15.48 7.42
CA MET A 91 -3.89 -16.86 7.91
C MET A 91 -2.43 -17.28 8.10
N PRO A 92 -2.15 -18.26 8.97
CA PRO A 92 -3.09 -19.13 9.69
C PRO A 92 -3.66 -18.56 11.00
N TYR A 93 -3.62 -17.25 11.20
CA TYR A 93 -4.05 -16.58 12.43
C TYR A 93 -3.38 -17.13 13.68
N ALA A 94 -2.09 -17.42 13.56
CA ALA A 94 -1.27 -17.95 14.62
C ALA A 94 -0.66 -16.82 15.49
N PRO A 95 -0.42 -17.06 16.79
CA PRO A 95 0.33 -16.13 17.61
C PRO A 95 1.73 -15.88 17.06
N TYR A 96 2.11 -14.60 16.94
CA TYR A 96 3.46 -14.19 16.59
C TYR A 96 4.08 -13.39 17.74
N ASN A 97 5.36 -13.59 18.03
CA ASN A 97 6.07 -12.96 19.15
C ASN A 97 5.37 -13.14 20.52
N GLY A 98 4.63 -14.23 20.71
CA GLY A 98 3.87 -14.46 21.93
C GLY A 98 2.57 -13.65 22.04
N VAL A 99 2.21 -12.87 21.02
CA VAL A 99 0.95 -12.12 20.97
C VAL A 99 -0.11 -13.01 20.32
N GLY A 100 -1.19 -13.28 21.03
CA GLY A 100 -2.29 -14.13 20.59
C GLY A 100 -3.61 -13.35 20.44
N PRO A 101 -4.71 -14.09 20.14
CA PRO A 101 -6.03 -13.50 20.05
C PRO A 101 -6.51 -12.99 21.41
N VAL A 102 -7.32 -11.92 21.38
CA VAL A 102 -7.89 -11.34 22.60
C VAL A 102 -9.41 -11.55 22.65
N PRO A 103 -10.02 -11.63 23.85
CA PRO A 103 -11.48 -11.62 23.98
C PRO A 103 -12.08 -10.35 23.34
N GLY A 104 -13.08 -10.52 22.49
CA GLY A 104 -13.69 -9.42 21.74
C GLY A 104 -12.89 -8.94 20.53
N GLY A 105 -11.80 -9.62 20.18
CA GLY A 105 -11.11 -9.45 18.91
C GLY A 105 -11.89 -10.06 17.75
N SER A 106 -11.44 -9.79 16.52
CA SER A 106 -12.00 -10.43 15.31
C SER A 106 -11.33 -11.77 15.02
N GLY A 107 -11.95 -12.57 14.16
CA GLY A 107 -11.35 -13.80 13.62
C GLY A 107 -10.36 -13.57 12.47
N GLY A 108 -9.99 -12.31 12.17
CA GLY A 108 -9.01 -11.96 11.13
C GLY A 108 -7.59 -11.84 11.65
N GLY A 109 -6.67 -11.32 10.82
CA GLY A 109 -5.28 -11.08 11.18
C GLY A 109 -5.07 -9.87 12.09
N TYR A 110 -3.80 -9.50 12.29
CA TYR A 110 -3.42 -8.31 13.08
C TYR A 110 -3.63 -7.01 12.32
N CYS A 111 -3.75 -7.09 10.99
CA CYS A 111 -3.72 -5.95 10.07
C CYS A 111 -4.95 -5.03 10.23
N PRO A 112 -4.75 -3.72 10.51
CA PRO A 112 -5.82 -2.75 10.60
C PRO A 112 -6.13 -2.15 9.23
N HIS A 113 -7.21 -2.59 8.57
CA HIS A 113 -7.79 -1.93 7.40
C HIS A 113 -8.90 -0.96 7.84
N GLN A 114 -9.24 -0.01 6.97
CA GLN A 114 -10.21 1.05 7.25
C GLN A 114 -9.94 1.73 8.59
N SER A 115 -8.69 2.14 8.76
CA SER A 115 -8.18 2.66 10.01
C SER A 115 -6.97 3.57 9.76
N PRO A 116 -6.83 4.69 10.48
CA PRO A 116 -5.63 5.52 10.42
C PRO A 116 -4.32 4.78 10.81
N GLN A 117 -4.44 3.60 11.41
CA GLN A 117 -3.29 2.73 11.72
C GLN A 117 -2.85 1.86 10.53
N LEU A 118 -3.57 1.85 9.40
CA LEU A 118 -3.21 1.06 8.22
C LEU A 118 -1.71 1.25 7.86
N ILE A 119 -1.30 2.49 7.64
CA ILE A 119 0.05 2.80 7.19
C ILE A 119 1.12 2.55 8.27
N PRO A 120 1.00 3.06 9.51
CA PRO A 120 2.02 2.83 10.53
C PRO A 120 2.17 1.35 10.91
N TRP A 121 1.10 0.55 10.89
CA TRP A 121 1.19 -0.87 11.13
C TRP A 121 1.95 -1.58 10.00
N HIS A 122 1.62 -1.29 8.75
CA HIS A 122 2.31 -1.85 7.59
C HIS A 122 3.76 -1.38 7.50
N ARG A 123 4.09 -0.16 7.92
CA ARG A 123 5.49 0.29 8.01
C ARG A 123 6.32 -0.58 8.95
N ALA A 124 5.80 -0.91 10.14
CA ALA A 124 6.45 -1.82 11.07
C ALA A 124 6.54 -3.25 10.52
N PHE A 125 5.49 -3.73 9.85
CA PHE A 125 5.46 -5.04 9.18
C PHE A 125 6.53 -5.13 8.08
N LEU A 126 6.59 -4.13 7.20
CA LEU A 126 7.60 -4.05 6.14
C LEU A 126 9.02 -3.96 6.73
N ALA A 127 9.22 -3.22 7.81
CA ALA A 127 10.52 -3.12 8.47
C ALA A 127 10.99 -4.47 9.03
N LEU A 128 10.08 -5.29 9.58
CA LEU A 128 10.38 -6.66 10.00
C LEU A 128 10.80 -7.52 8.80
N TYR A 129 10.07 -7.45 7.71
CA TYR A 129 10.39 -8.21 6.50
C TYR A 129 11.72 -7.76 5.90
N GLU A 130 11.92 -6.43 5.77
CA GLU A 130 13.13 -5.81 5.21
C GLU A 130 14.39 -6.15 6.01
N GLN A 131 14.34 -6.07 7.36
CA GLN A 131 15.50 -6.43 8.18
C GLN A 131 15.86 -7.91 8.04
N THR A 132 14.85 -8.78 7.93
CA THR A 132 15.05 -10.22 7.74
C THR A 132 15.65 -10.52 6.37
N LEU A 133 15.19 -9.84 5.31
CA LEU A 133 15.77 -9.89 3.98
C LEU A 133 17.22 -9.37 3.99
N GLY A 134 17.48 -8.29 4.69
CA GLY A 134 18.81 -7.70 4.83
C GLY A 134 19.80 -8.64 5.52
N ASP A 135 19.37 -9.34 6.59
CA ASP A 135 20.19 -10.36 7.26
C ASP A 135 20.61 -11.47 6.26
N GLU A 136 19.65 -11.96 5.44
CA GLU A 136 19.95 -12.97 4.42
C GLU A 136 20.86 -12.42 3.30
N ALA A 137 20.61 -11.21 2.82
CA ALA A 137 21.44 -10.57 1.81
C ALA A 137 22.89 -10.40 2.30
N GLN A 138 23.09 -10.00 3.56
CA GLN A 138 24.43 -9.89 4.15
C GLN A 138 25.09 -11.26 4.29
N ARG A 139 24.37 -12.30 4.68
CA ARG A 139 24.87 -13.68 4.74
C ARG A 139 25.29 -14.18 3.34
N LEU A 140 24.43 -14.00 2.34
CA LEU A 140 24.66 -14.41 0.96
C LEU A 140 25.83 -13.64 0.32
N ALA A 141 26.02 -12.35 0.63
CA ALA A 141 27.12 -11.56 0.13
C ALA A 141 28.51 -12.09 0.55
N LEU A 142 28.58 -12.84 1.66
CA LEU A 142 29.84 -13.47 2.12
C LEU A 142 30.24 -14.71 1.29
N GLU A 143 29.32 -15.27 0.53
CA GLU A 143 29.58 -16.41 -0.36
C GLU A 143 30.43 -16.00 -1.59
N TYR A 144 30.39 -14.72 -1.98
CA TYR A 144 31.19 -14.18 -3.07
C TYR A 144 32.62 -13.91 -2.59
N THR A 145 33.58 -14.57 -3.20
CA THR A 145 35.00 -14.56 -2.77
C THR A 145 35.96 -14.02 -3.82
N ASP A 146 35.47 -13.75 -5.02
CA ASP A 146 36.22 -13.26 -6.19
C ASP A 146 36.37 -11.72 -6.22
N ASN A 147 36.61 -11.16 -7.38
CA ASN A 147 36.79 -9.71 -7.58
C ASN A 147 35.55 -8.91 -7.26
N ASP A 148 34.35 -9.52 -7.31
CA ASP A 148 33.07 -8.87 -7.10
C ASP A 148 32.61 -8.88 -5.61
N ALA A 149 33.35 -9.63 -4.75
CA ALA A 149 33.04 -9.78 -3.33
C ALA A 149 32.80 -8.44 -2.61
N SER A 150 33.59 -7.41 -2.95
CA SER A 150 33.43 -6.07 -2.35
C SER A 150 32.12 -5.41 -2.75
N ALA A 151 31.73 -5.53 -4.03
CA ALA A 151 30.49 -4.97 -4.56
C ALA A 151 29.24 -5.63 -3.94
N TYR A 152 29.26 -6.97 -3.77
CA TYR A 152 28.16 -7.69 -3.10
C TYR A 152 28.03 -7.31 -1.62
N ARG A 153 29.15 -7.17 -0.89
CA ARG A 153 29.13 -6.72 0.52
C ARG A 153 28.59 -5.31 0.66
N GLU A 154 28.99 -4.39 -0.22
CA GLU A 154 28.45 -3.03 -0.24
C GLU A 154 26.96 -3.02 -0.59
N ALA A 155 26.55 -3.76 -1.62
CA ALA A 155 25.16 -3.89 -2.04
C ALA A 155 24.28 -4.45 -0.92
N SER A 156 24.73 -5.47 -0.18
CA SER A 156 23.98 -6.07 0.93
C SER A 156 23.69 -5.09 2.07
N GLN A 157 24.57 -4.12 2.31
CA GLN A 157 24.36 -3.10 3.32
C GLN A 157 23.32 -2.04 2.89
N LYS A 158 23.29 -1.74 1.59
CA LYS A 158 22.42 -0.71 1.00
C LYS A 158 21.06 -1.25 0.56
N LEU A 159 20.92 -2.56 0.42
CA LEU A 159 19.66 -3.19 0.00
C LEU A 159 18.53 -2.81 0.93
N ARG A 160 17.43 -2.37 0.34
CA ARG A 160 16.14 -2.16 0.97
C ARG A 160 15.06 -2.80 0.10
N LEU A 161 13.87 -3.05 0.67
CA LEU A 161 12.72 -3.51 -0.10
C LEU A 161 12.42 -2.50 -1.22
N PRO A 162 12.27 -2.95 -2.47
CA PRO A 162 11.82 -2.04 -3.53
C PRO A 162 10.31 -1.77 -3.43
N TYR A 163 9.86 -0.71 -4.10
CA TYR A 163 8.44 -0.42 -4.26
C TYR A 163 7.99 -0.60 -5.72
N TRP A 164 6.75 -0.95 -5.90
CA TRP A 164 6.05 -0.93 -7.18
C TRP A 164 5.22 0.36 -7.27
N ASP A 165 5.60 1.30 -8.16
CA ASP A 165 4.87 2.57 -8.33
C ASP A 165 3.57 2.39 -9.12
N TRP A 166 2.65 1.61 -8.56
CA TRP A 166 1.31 1.40 -9.10
C TRP A 166 0.48 2.70 -9.19
N ALA A 167 0.88 3.75 -8.49
CA ALA A 167 0.25 5.07 -8.58
C ALA A 167 0.55 5.75 -9.91
N SER A 168 1.74 5.55 -10.45
CA SER A 168 2.15 6.04 -11.77
C SER A 168 1.76 5.08 -12.89
N ASP A 169 1.99 3.78 -12.70
CA ASP A 169 1.63 2.69 -13.62
C ASP A 169 1.20 1.44 -12.83
N PRO A 170 -0.09 1.07 -12.83
CA PRO A 170 -0.59 -0.13 -12.16
C PRO A 170 -0.35 -1.43 -12.94
N THR A 171 0.37 -1.39 -14.05
CA THR A 171 0.83 -2.60 -14.75
C THR A 171 1.77 -3.38 -13.84
N LEU A 172 1.64 -4.70 -13.83
CA LEU A 172 2.56 -5.55 -13.06
C LEU A 172 4.00 -5.37 -13.56
N PRO A 173 4.97 -5.16 -12.67
CA PRO A 173 6.38 -5.06 -13.05
C PRO A 173 6.83 -6.32 -13.81
N PRO A 174 7.62 -6.19 -14.88
CA PRO A 174 8.03 -7.34 -15.70
C PRO A 174 8.68 -8.47 -14.90
N SER A 175 9.53 -8.14 -13.94
CA SER A 175 10.16 -9.11 -13.03
C SER A 175 9.20 -9.94 -12.21
N THR A 176 7.96 -9.49 -12.04
CA THR A 176 6.94 -10.21 -11.24
C THR A 176 6.07 -11.14 -12.08
N THR A 177 6.28 -11.21 -13.40
CA THR A 177 5.43 -11.96 -14.34
C THR A 177 6.09 -13.19 -14.95
N GLN A 178 7.37 -13.42 -14.66
CA GLN A 178 8.15 -14.55 -15.17
C GLN A 178 8.31 -15.60 -14.08
N GLU A 179 7.94 -16.86 -14.36
CA GLU A 179 8.02 -17.97 -13.42
C GLU A 179 9.44 -18.28 -12.95
N ASN A 180 10.42 -18.14 -13.84
CA ASN A 180 11.81 -18.40 -13.54
C ASN A 180 12.66 -17.15 -13.79
N ILE A 181 13.70 -16.98 -12.99
CA ILE A 181 14.64 -15.85 -13.08
C ILE A 181 16.07 -16.34 -12.99
N THR A 182 16.96 -15.69 -13.74
CA THR A 182 18.40 -15.96 -13.70
C THR A 182 19.12 -14.78 -13.05
N VAL A 183 19.96 -15.06 -12.06
CA VAL A 183 20.79 -14.10 -11.34
C VAL A 183 22.22 -14.61 -11.20
N ASN A 184 23.16 -13.74 -10.89
CA ASN A 184 24.53 -14.16 -10.63
C ASN A 184 24.65 -14.75 -9.21
N GLY A 185 25.17 -15.95 -9.14
CA GLY A 185 25.57 -16.62 -7.91
C GLY A 185 27.10 -16.57 -7.71
N PRO A 186 27.62 -17.08 -6.58
CA PRO A 186 29.05 -17.06 -6.26
C PRO A 186 29.91 -17.92 -7.21
N GLU A 187 29.31 -18.90 -7.87
CA GLU A 187 29.99 -19.81 -8.82
C GLU A 187 29.53 -19.62 -10.28
N GLY A 188 28.77 -18.54 -10.58
CA GLY A 188 28.20 -18.24 -11.88
C GLY A 188 26.68 -18.09 -11.83
N GLU A 189 26.03 -18.07 -13.01
CA GLU A 189 24.58 -17.86 -13.12
C GLU A 189 23.79 -18.98 -12.44
N ILE A 190 22.73 -18.58 -11.72
CA ILE A 190 21.77 -19.46 -11.07
C ILE A 190 20.40 -19.17 -11.66
N ASN A 191 19.72 -20.21 -12.17
CA ASN A 191 18.32 -20.13 -12.55
C ASN A 191 17.47 -20.73 -11.43
N LEU A 192 16.49 -19.97 -10.94
CA LEU A 192 15.63 -20.37 -9.82
C LEU A 192 14.17 -20.02 -10.11
N HIS A 193 13.25 -20.63 -9.35
CA HIS A 193 11.86 -20.16 -9.30
C HIS A 193 11.87 -18.71 -8.81
N ASN A 194 11.20 -17.85 -9.57
CA ASN A 194 11.20 -16.42 -9.27
C ASN A 194 10.37 -16.10 -8.00
N PRO A 195 11.00 -15.69 -6.90
CA PRO A 195 10.30 -15.39 -5.65
C PRO A 195 9.40 -14.15 -5.75
N LEU A 196 9.54 -13.33 -6.82
CA LEU A 196 8.64 -12.22 -7.13
C LEU A 196 7.40 -12.66 -7.93
N TYR A 197 7.44 -13.84 -8.56
CA TYR A 197 6.33 -14.38 -9.34
C TYR A 197 5.26 -14.99 -8.44
N SER A 198 5.65 -15.92 -7.57
CA SER A 198 4.75 -16.58 -6.64
C SER A 198 5.49 -17.13 -5.41
N TYR A 199 4.75 -17.38 -4.34
CA TYR A 199 5.19 -18.18 -3.20
C TYR A 199 4.64 -19.60 -3.34
N ARG A 200 5.52 -20.61 -3.24
CA ARG A 200 5.17 -22.04 -3.24
C ARG A 200 5.04 -22.54 -1.81
N TRP A 201 3.86 -23.10 -1.50
CA TRP A 201 3.60 -23.67 -0.17
C TRP A 201 4.54 -24.85 0.10
N GLN A 202 5.30 -24.80 1.18
CA GLN A 202 6.17 -25.93 1.57
C GLN A 202 5.34 -27.12 2.06
N THR A 203 4.22 -26.83 2.75
CA THR A 203 3.23 -27.83 3.15
C THR A 203 2.00 -27.70 2.25
N TYR A 204 1.83 -28.67 1.34
CA TYR A 204 0.71 -28.68 0.39
C TYR A 204 0.13 -30.12 0.28
N PRO A 205 -1.21 -30.30 0.21
CA PRO A 205 -2.26 -29.28 0.23
C PRO A 205 -2.35 -28.55 1.57
N LEU A 206 -2.89 -27.32 1.57
CA LEU A 206 -3.04 -26.54 2.78
C LEU A 206 -3.93 -27.25 3.79
N ASN A 207 -3.53 -27.20 5.06
CA ASN A 207 -4.29 -27.79 6.15
C ASN A 207 -5.57 -26.99 6.39
N GLU A 208 -6.73 -27.59 6.20
CA GLU A 208 -8.04 -26.94 6.35
C GLU A 208 -8.30 -26.39 7.77
N THR A 209 -7.61 -26.92 8.80
CA THR A 209 -7.70 -26.37 10.16
C THR A 209 -6.95 -25.03 10.30
N GLN A 210 -5.84 -24.87 9.57
CA GLN A 210 -5.03 -23.66 9.56
C GLN A 210 -5.48 -22.65 8.50
N PHE A 211 -6.01 -23.14 7.39
CA PHE A 211 -6.47 -22.38 6.24
C PHE A 211 -7.92 -22.75 5.86
N PRO A 212 -8.89 -22.51 6.76
CA PRO A 212 -10.29 -22.91 6.51
C PRO A 212 -10.84 -22.22 5.26
N GLY A 213 -11.43 -23.04 4.38
CA GLY A 213 -11.97 -22.57 3.10
C GLY A 213 -10.93 -22.36 1.99
N HIS A 214 -9.67 -22.71 2.22
CA HIS A 214 -8.57 -22.57 1.24
C HIS A 214 -7.90 -23.90 0.87
N GLY A 215 -8.45 -25.04 1.27
CA GLY A 215 -7.86 -26.36 0.99
C GLY A 215 -7.78 -26.73 -0.50
N GLU A 216 -8.56 -26.06 -1.36
CA GLU A 216 -8.57 -26.30 -2.81
C GLU A 216 -7.74 -25.29 -3.63
N ILE A 217 -7.04 -24.34 -2.98
CA ILE A 217 -6.15 -23.44 -3.73
C ILE A 217 -4.95 -24.22 -4.31
N GLY A 218 -4.33 -23.67 -5.35
CA GLY A 218 -3.15 -24.26 -6.00
C GLY A 218 -1.92 -24.35 -5.09
N PRO A 219 -0.85 -25.02 -5.56
CA PRO A 219 0.39 -25.22 -4.79
C PRO A 219 1.19 -23.93 -4.57
N GLU A 220 0.77 -22.84 -5.15
CA GLU A 220 1.43 -21.52 -5.06
C GLU A 220 0.40 -20.38 -5.10
N THR A 221 0.83 -19.19 -4.71
CA THR A 221 0.01 -17.98 -4.82
C THR A 221 -0.26 -17.65 -6.28
N THR A 222 -1.41 -17.02 -6.54
CA THR A 222 -1.88 -16.72 -7.91
C THR A 222 -2.32 -15.27 -8.04
N ARG A 223 -2.22 -14.75 -9.27
CA ARG A 223 -2.73 -13.44 -9.70
C ARG A 223 -3.60 -13.63 -10.93
N GLN A 224 -4.63 -12.81 -11.12
CA GLN A 224 -5.54 -12.90 -12.27
C GLN A 224 -5.27 -11.83 -13.34
N GLY A 225 -4.50 -10.80 -13.02
CA GLY A 225 -4.16 -9.74 -13.94
C GLY A 225 -3.45 -8.56 -13.30
N GLY A 226 -3.43 -7.46 -13.99
CA GLY A 226 -2.94 -6.15 -13.52
C GLY A 226 -3.84 -5.03 -14.03
N GLY A 227 -3.75 -3.86 -13.41
CA GLY A 227 -4.70 -2.79 -13.52
C GLY A 227 -4.64 -1.91 -14.77
N ASN A 228 -4.34 -2.44 -15.95
CA ASN A 228 -4.12 -1.65 -17.16
C ASN A 228 -5.23 -0.61 -17.47
N ASP A 229 -6.50 -0.97 -17.24
CA ASP A 229 -7.63 -0.06 -17.47
C ASP A 229 -7.82 0.98 -16.36
N MET A 230 -7.10 0.84 -15.26
CA MET A 230 -7.25 1.65 -14.04
C MET A 230 -6.23 2.77 -13.89
N THR A 231 -5.19 2.84 -14.75
CA THR A 231 -4.05 3.77 -14.61
C THR A 231 -4.50 5.21 -14.37
N LYS A 232 -5.43 5.67 -15.19
CA LYS A 232 -5.87 7.08 -15.14
C LYS A 232 -6.68 7.39 -13.89
N PHE A 233 -7.53 6.46 -13.47
CA PHE A 233 -8.36 6.58 -12.29
C PHE A 233 -7.47 6.59 -11.03
N ILE A 234 -6.52 5.68 -10.93
CA ILE A 234 -5.60 5.60 -9.78
C ILE A 234 -4.77 6.89 -9.65
N LYS A 235 -4.24 7.42 -10.76
CA LYS A 235 -3.52 8.70 -10.76
C LYS A 235 -4.37 9.86 -10.22
N ASP A 236 -5.61 9.96 -10.69
CA ASP A 236 -6.51 11.03 -10.25
C ASP A 236 -6.83 10.91 -8.75
N SER A 237 -7.09 9.69 -8.26
CA SER A 237 -7.34 9.43 -6.84
C SER A 237 -6.13 9.78 -5.97
N VAL A 238 -4.93 9.33 -6.36
CA VAL A 238 -3.68 9.64 -5.65
C VAL A 238 -3.42 11.16 -5.64
N TYR A 239 -3.58 11.83 -6.80
CA TYR A 239 -3.40 13.27 -6.87
C TYR A 239 -4.42 14.03 -6.02
N ARG A 240 -5.69 13.59 -6.04
CA ARG A 240 -6.74 14.20 -5.21
C ARG A 240 -6.40 14.07 -3.73
N THR A 241 -5.96 12.90 -3.28
CA THR A 241 -5.52 12.69 -1.89
C THR A 241 -4.38 13.64 -1.52
N PHE A 242 -3.34 13.78 -2.36
CA PHE A 242 -2.25 14.72 -2.10
C PHE A 242 -2.71 16.16 -2.01
N SER A 243 -3.65 16.58 -2.85
CA SER A 243 -4.00 17.99 -3.03
C SER A 243 -5.16 18.47 -2.16
N SER A 244 -5.97 17.56 -1.60
CA SER A 244 -7.18 17.94 -0.86
C SER A 244 -7.21 17.53 0.60
N THR A 245 -6.46 16.51 1.01
CA THR A 245 -6.42 16.07 2.40
C THR A 245 -5.49 16.93 3.23
N THR A 246 -5.88 17.21 4.47
CA THR A 246 -5.16 18.09 5.38
C THR A 246 -4.76 17.40 6.68
N THR A 247 -5.34 16.24 6.97
CA THR A 247 -5.07 15.46 8.17
C THR A 247 -4.59 14.05 7.83
N TRP A 248 -3.86 13.44 8.77
CA TRP A 248 -3.40 12.07 8.62
C TRP A 248 -4.56 11.07 8.41
N ASP A 249 -5.62 11.22 9.20
CA ASP A 249 -6.75 10.29 9.19
C ASP A 249 -7.50 10.30 7.84
N GLU A 250 -7.69 11.49 7.26
CA GLU A 250 -8.25 11.63 5.90
C GLU A 250 -7.36 10.96 4.86
N MET A 251 -6.07 11.28 4.86
CA MET A 251 -5.11 10.75 3.89
C MET A 251 -4.98 9.22 3.97
N ALA A 252 -4.97 8.67 5.20
CA ALA A 252 -4.58 7.29 5.42
C ALA A 252 -5.71 6.29 5.18
N SER A 253 -6.97 6.66 5.38
CA SER A 253 -8.05 5.68 5.55
C SER A 253 -9.39 6.08 4.97
N MET A 254 -10.09 5.09 4.41
CA MET A 254 -11.49 5.21 4.00
C MET A 254 -12.50 5.32 5.17
N ALA A 255 -12.04 5.30 6.42
CA ALA A 255 -12.88 5.63 7.57
C ALA A 255 -13.09 7.15 7.74
N GLY A 256 -12.24 7.97 7.12
CA GLY A 256 -12.38 9.41 7.03
C GLY A 256 -13.18 9.84 5.80
N SER A 257 -13.80 11.03 5.85
CA SER A 257 -14.50 11.59 4.68
C SER A 257 -13.53 12.02 3.58
N GLY A 258 -13.95 11.93 2.33
CA GLY A 258 -13.18 12.36 1.16
C GLY A 258 -12.28 11.25 0.58
N SER A 259 -11.21 11.67 -0.10
CA SER A 259 -10.27 10.73 -0.72
C SER A 259 -9.19 10.28 0.24
N SER A 260 -8.67 9.06 0.06
CA SER A 260 -7.57 8.50 0.86
C SER A 260 -6.66 7.63 0.00
N PHE A 261 -5.45 7.33 0.49
CA PHE A 261 -4.58 6.35 -0.18
C PHE A 261 -5.06 4.92 0.00
N GLU A 262 -5.93 4.63 0.97
CA GLU A 262 -6.52 3.30 1.11
C GLU A 262 -7.43 2.94 -0.08
N SER A 263 -8.12 3.91 -0.70
CA SER A 263 -8.99 3.65 -1.84
C SER A 263 -8.23 3.10 -3.07
N PRO A 264 -7.21 3.77 -3.63
CA PRO A 264 -6.43 3.20 -4.73
C PRO A 264 -5.64 1.95 -4.32
N HIS A 265 -5.17 1.83 -3.07
CA HIS A 265 -4.56 0.61 -2.54
C HIS A 265 -5.53 -0.59 -2.65
N ASN A 266 -6.77 -0.45 -2.20
CA ASN A 266 -7.79 -1.49 -2.30
C ASN A 266 -8.10 -1.85 -3.77
N ALA A 267 -8.11 -0.84 -4.65
CA ALA A 267 -8.34 -1.04 -6.08
C ALA A 267 -7.23 -1.90 -6.71
N ILE A 268 -5.97 -1.75 -6.29
CA ILE A 268 -4.86 -2.59 -6.72
C ILE A 268 -5.06 -4.04 -6.26
N HIS A 269 -5.41 -4.27 -4.99
CA HIS A 269 -5.71 -5.62 -4.50
C HIS A 269 -6.78 -6.31 -5.35
N ASN A 270 -7.87 -5.62 -5.63
CA ASN A 270 -8.98 -6.16 -6.41
C ASN A 270 -8.62 -6.38 -7.89
N SER A 271 -7.76 -5.55 -8.47
CA SER A 271 -7.37 -5.67 -9.88
C SER A 271 -6.37 -6.78 -10.15
N VAL A 272 -5.43 -6.99 -9.22
CA VAL A 272 -4.47 -8.11 -9.30
C VAL A 272 -5.18 -9.44 -9.11
N GLY A 273 -6.16 -9.51 -8.20
CA GLY A 273 -7.00 -10.70 -8.00
C GLY A 273 -6.25 -11.91 -7.45
N GLY A 274 -6.85 -13.10 -7.59
CA GLY A 274 -6.26 -14.34 -7.11
C GLY A 274 -5.98 -14.33 -5.60
N SER A 275 -4.84 -14.84 -5.17
CA SER A 275 -4.41 -14.82 -3.78
C SER A 275 -4.23 -13.39 -3.27
N PHE A 276 -3.87 -12.45 -4.14
CA PHE A 276 -3.65 -11.05 -3.81
C PHE A 276 -4.93 -10.30 -3.38
N LEU A 277 -6.09 -10.73 -3.87
CA LEU A 277 -7.40 -10.20 -3.45
C LEU A 277 -7.81 -10.70 -2.06
N SER A 278 -7.41 -11.93 -1.69
CA SER A 278 -7.78 -12.53 -0.41
C SER A 278 -6.90 -11.99 0.71
N LEU A 279 -7.46 -11.18 1.61
CA LEU A 279 -6.70 -10.67 2.77
C LEU A 279 -6.08 -11.77 3.63
N ASP A 280 -6.68 -12.97 3.60
CA ASP A 280 -6.18 -14.14 4.33
C ASP A 280 -4.86 -14.66 3.77
N LEU A 281 -4.59 -14.43 2.47
CA LEU A 281 -3.46 -15.00 1.74
C LEU A 281 -2.57 -13.96 1.06
N THR A 282 -3.01 -12.71 0.95
CA THR A 282 -2.37 -11.68 0.11
C THR A 282 -0.89 -11.46 0.43
N SER A 283 -0.51 -11.52 1.70
CA SER A 283 0.87 -11.28 2.17
C SER A 283 1.86 -12.41 1.84
N PHE A 284 1.36 -13.60 1.48
CA PHE A 284 2.22 -14.67 0.97
C PHE A 284 2.72 -14.40 -0.45
N ASP A 285 2.00 -13.59 -1.22
CA ASP A 285 2.49 -13.10 -2.49
C ASP A 285 3.50 -11.97 -2.26
N THR A 286 4.75 -12.14 -2.72
CA THR A 286 5.82 -11.14 -2.50
C THR A 286 5.50 -9.76 -3.09
N LEU A 287 4.63 -9.69 -4.12
CA LEU A 287 4.15 -8.42 -4.68
C LEU A 287 3.48 -7.55 -3.60
N PHE A 288 2.91 -8.15 -2.56
CA PHE A 288 2.32 -7.45 -1.42
C PHE A 288 3.33 -6.52 -0.73
N MET A 289 4.57 -6.96 -0.56
CA MET A 289 5.62 -6.15 0.06
C MET A 289 5.95 -4.92 -0.80
N LEU A 290 6.03 -5.10 -2.13
CA LEU A 290 6.28 -4.02 -3.08
C LEU A 290 5.11 -3.03 -3.14
N HIS A 291 3.89 -3.55 -3.09
CA HIS A 291 2.64 -2.78 -3.08
C HIS A 291 2.55 -1.88 -1.85
N HIS A 292 2.78 -2.44 -0.65
CA HIS A 292 2.75 -1.69 0.58
C HIS A 292 3.95 -0.75 0.76
N CYS A 293 5.13 -1.08 0.18
CA CYS A 293 6.23 -0.13 0.10
C CYS A 293 5.85 1.14 -0.68
N ASN A 294 5.03 1.02 -1.74
CA ASN A 294 4.54 2.22 -2.43
C ASN A 294 3.49 2.98 -1.60
N LEU A 295 2.61 2.29 -0.89
CA LEU A 295 1.68 2.97 0.04
C LEU A 295 2.44 3.74 1.13
N ASP A 296 3.48 3.13 1.71
CA ASP A 296 4.38 3.78 2.66
C ASP A 296 5.12 4.98 2.04
N ARG A 297 5.59 4.85 0.78
CA ARG A 297 6.20 5.94 0.01
C ARG A 297 5.24 7.12 -0.18
N LEU A 298 4.01 6.86 -0.63
CA LEU A 298 3.00 7.90 -0.83
C LEU A 298 2.71 8.65 0.47
N SER A 299 2.62 7.95 1.61
CA SER A 299 2.42 8.57 2.92
C SER A 299 3.62 9.41 3.36
N ALA A 300 4.85 8.96 3.08
CA ALA A 300 6.07 9.71 3.37
C ALA A 300 6.18 10.99 2.52
N ILE A 301 5.81 10.90 1.23
CA ILE A 301 5.72 12.05 0.32
C ILE A 301 4.65 13.04 0.82
N TRP A 302 3.50 12.54 1.25
CA TRP A 302 2.43 13.38 1.81
C TRP A 302 2.92 14.14 3.04
N THR A 303 3.55 13.45 3.99
CA THR A 303 4.15 14.07 5.19
C THR A 303 5.17 15.16 4.82
N ALA A 304 6.05 14.88 3.85
CA ALA A 304 7.06 15.85 3.37
C ALA A 304 6.42 17.07 2.69
N SER A 305 5.29 16.91 1.99
CA SER A 305 4.60 17.98 1.28
C SER A 305 3.69 18.83 2.15
N HIS A 306 3.20 18.32 3.29
CA HIS A 306 2.21 18.99 4.15
C HIS A 306 2.78 19.53 5.48
N HIS A 307 4.07 19.28 5.79
CA HIS A 307 4.66 19.59 7.10
C HIS A 307 3.89 18.97 8.29
N ASP A 308 3.13 17.95 8.02
CA ASP A 308 2.39 17.25 9.06
C ASP A 308 3.10 15.96 9.45
N THR A 309 2.89 15.56 10.68
CA THR A 309 3.39 14.31 11.23
C THR A 309 2.23 13.36 11.45
N LEU A 310 2.53 12.08 11.55
CA LEU A 310 1.57 11.06 11.88
C LEU A 310 0.83 11.40 13.18
N GLN A 311 -0.42 11.81 13.05
CA GLN A 311 -1.31 12.16 14.16
C GLN A 311 -2.63 11.39 14.02
N VAL A 312 -2.64 10.16 14.54
CA VAL A 312 -3.86 9.37 14.62
C VAL A 312 -4.79 9.98 15.66
N GLN A 313 -5.95 10.49 15.25
CA GLN A 313 -6.98 10.94 16.17
C GLN A 313 -7.61 9.73 16.87
N PRO A 314 -8.07 9.89 18.12
CA PRO A 314 -8.71 8.79 18.84
C PRO A 314 -9.91 8.23 18.08
N PHE A 315 -9.93 6.91 17.84
CA PHE A 315 -11.07 6.23 17.24
C PHE A 315 -11.36 4.90 17.93
N THR A 316 -12.53 4.34 17.68
CA THR A 316 -12.96 3.07 18.28
C THR A 316 -12.65 1.90 17.37
N SER A 317 -11.91 0.92 17.86
CA SER A 317 -11.56 -0.31 17.14
C SER A 317 -12.81 -1.13 16.80
N GLN A 318 -12.86 -1.65 15.58
CA GLN A 318 -13.86 -2.64 15.15
C GLN A 318 -13.50 -4.08 15.60
N GLY A 319 -12.34 -4.25 16.23
CA GLY A 319 -11.76 -5.53 16.62
C GLY A 319 -10.80 -6.08 15.57
N LEU A 320 -9.62 -6.49 16.04
CA LEU A 320 -8.58 -7.20 15.26
C LEU A 320 -8.18 -8.44 16.04
N TYR A 321 -7.30 -9.27 15.49
CA TYR A 321 -6.81 -10.47 16.17
C TYR A 321 -6.35 -10.20 17.61
N SER A 322 -5.57 -9.13 17.81
CA SER A 322 -4.96 -8.78 19.09
C SER A 322 -5.48 -7.47 19.71
N THR A 323 -6.58 -6.92 19.20
CA THR A 323 -7.20 -5.67 19.67
C THR A 323 -8.70 -5.88 19.80
N ALA A 324 -9.25 -5.60 20.99
CA ALA A 324 -10.67 -5.81 21.24
C ALA A 324 -11.55 -4.79 20.50
N LYS A 325 -12.75 -5.21 20.09
CA LYS A 325 -13.78 -4.30 19.62
C LYS A 325 -14.17 -3.32 20.74
N GLY A 326 -14.25 -2.04 20.41
CA GLY A 326 -14.57 -0.99 21.39
C GLY A 326 -13.34 -0.39 22.10
N GLU A 327 -12.14 -0.94 21.90
CA GLU A 327 -10.89 -0.34 22.40
C GLU A 327 -10.64 1.01 21.71
N ILE A 328 -10.27 2.02 22.50
CA ILE A 328 -9.93 3.34 21.96
C ILE A 328 -8.47 3.30 21.47
N ILE A 329 -8.30 3.55 20.20
CA ILE A 329 -7.01 3.57 19.51
C ILE A 329 -6.56 5.02 19.35
N THR A 330 -5.25 5.23 19.59
CA THR A 330 -4.58 6.53 19.46
C THR A 330 -3.21 6.35 18.78
N ALA A 331 -2.48 7.43 18.56
CA ALA A 331 -1.10 7.37 18.08
C ALA A 331 -0.15 6.62 19.04
N ASP A 332 -0.51 6.49 20.32
CA ASP A 332 0.27 5.78 21.34
C ASP A 332 -0.18 4.32 21.54
N SER A 333 -1.22 3.87 20.84
CA SER A 333 -1.68 2.48 20.91
C SER A 333 -0.67 1.52 20.29
N PRO A 334 -0.48 0.33 20.88
CA PRO A 334 0.52 -0.62 20.43
C PRO A 334 0.22 -1.19 19.06
N LEU A 335 1.21 -1.17 18.16
CA LEU A 335 1.18 -1.82 16.86
C LEU A 335 1.60 -3.29 17.02
N LYS A 336 0.69 -4.10 17.53
CA LYS A 336 0.95 -5.53 17.74
C LYS A 336 1.06 -6.27 16.39
N PRO A 337 1.96 -7.27 16.28
CA PRO A 337 2.83 -7.87 17.29
C PRO A 337 4.28 -7.33 17.28
N PHE A 338 4.53 -6.09 16.89
CA PHE A 338 5.86 -5.53 16.62
C PHE A 338 6.50 -4.90 17.86
N TYR A 339 7.51 -5.59 18.41
CA TYR A 339 8.30 -5.10 19.55
C TYR A 339 9.42 -4.16 19.08
N GLN A 340 9.72 -3.16 19.91
CA GLN A 340 10.91 -2.33 19.78
C GLN A 340 12.17 -3.14 20.17
N ALA A 341 13.35 -2.52 20.05
CA ALA A 341 14.64 -3.14 20.30
C ALA A 341 14.78 -3.80 21.70
N ASP A 342 14.00 -3.36 22.67
CA ASP A 342 14.00 -3.92 24.03
C ASP A 342 13.32 -5.30 24.13
N GLY A 343 12.59 -5.72 23.08
CA GLY A 343 11.82 -6.97 23.03
C GLY A 343 10.68 -7.04 24.07
N ARG A 344 10.22 -5.90 24.57
CA ARG A 344 9.19 -5.79 25.62
C ARG A 344 8.13 -4.75 25.33
N THR A 345 8.53 -3.61 24.77
CA THR A 345 7.65 -2.50 24.41
C THR A 345 7.27 -2.62 22.96
N PHE A 346 5.99 -2.49 22.64
CA PHE A 346 5.52 -2.47 21.26
C PHE A 346 5.84 -1.15 20.58
N HIS A 347 6.00 -1.18 19.27
CA HIS A 347 5.92 0.02 18.46
C HIS A 347 4.55 0.67 18.58
N THR A 348 4.51 1.98 18.34
CA THR A 348 3.29 2.80 18.29
C THR A 348 3.33 3.66 17.04
N GLY A 349 2.23 4.29 16.66
CA GLY A 349 2.23 5.26 15.57
C GLY A 349 3.35 6.29 15.69
N ARG A 350 3.63 6.77 16.91
CA ARG A 350 4.71 7.76 17.14
C ARG A 350 6.11 7.20 16.91
N THR A 351 6.37 5.96 17.31
CA THR A 351 7.71 5.36 17.17
C THR A 351 8.05 4.98 15.74
N VAL A 352 7.05 4.92 14.85
CA VAL A 352 7.20 4.61 13.43
C VAL A 352 6.76 5.76 12.54
N ALA A 353 6.69 6.98 13.09
CA ALA A 353 6.14 8.14 12.39
C ALA A 353 6.92 8.49 11.11
N THR A 354 8.21 8.20 11.07
CA THR A 354 9.08 8.51 9.95
C THR A 354 9.81 7.27 9.41
N THR A 355 10.27 7.33 8.18
CA THR A 355 11.02 6.25 7.51
C THR A 355 12.40 6.05 8.13
N GLU A 356 12.98 7.12 8.67
CA GLU A 356 14.28 7.12 9.34
C GLU A 356 14.31 6.21 10.58
N ALA A 357 13.15 6.02 11.24
CA ALA A 357 13.02 5.13 12.38
C ALA A 357 13.50 3.69 12.08
N PHE A 358 13.43 3.28 10.82
CA PHE A 358 13.85 1.95 10.37
C PHE A 358 15.02 1.97 9.38
N GLY A 359 15.68 3.12 9.21
CA GLY A 359 16.95 3.25 8.48
C GLY A 359 16.81 3.20 6.98
N TYR A 360 15.72 3.72 6.42
CA TYR A 360 15.52 3.90 4.97
C TYR A 360 14.86 5.24 4.65
N THR A 361 14.89 5.60 3.37
CA THR A 361 14.12 6.71 2.82
C THR A 361 13.75 6.42 1.36
N TYR A 362 13.05 7.36 0.71
CA TYR A 362 12.68 7.27 -0.70
C TYR A 362 13.37 8.37 -1.50
N PRO A 363 13.62 8.16 -2.82
CA PRO A 363 14.24 9.18 -3.68
C PRO A 363 13.46 10.49 -3.73
N ASP A 364 12.15 10.42 -3.50
CA ASP A 364 11.23 11.56 -3.56
C ASP A 364 11.28 12.46 -2.32
N ILE A 365 11.90 12.00 -1.22
CA ILE A 365 11.88 12.71 0.06
C ILE A 365 13.08 13.65 0.13
N LEU A 366 12.80 14.95 0.09
CA LEU A 366 13.78 16.01 0.19
C LEU A 366 13.50 16.86 1.43
N GLY A 367 14.56 17.24 2.14
CA GLY A 367 14.45 17.96 3.41
C GLY A 367 14.33 19.47 3.26
N GLY A 368 13.73 20.10 4.28
CA GLY A 368 13.60 21.56 4.40
C GLY A 368 12.54 22.18 3.48
N ASP A 369 12.33 23.50 3.61
CA ASP A 369 11.30 24.24 2.86
C ASP A 369 11.48 24.18 1.34
N GLN A 370 12.74 24.23 0.87
CA GLN A 370 13.03 24.06 -0.55
C GLN A 370 12.74 22.64 -1.02
N GLY A 371 13.05 21.65 -0.19
CA GLY A 371 12.73 20.26 -0.47
C GLY A 371 11.22 20.04 -0.58
N ARG A 372 10.42 20.64 0.33
CA ARG A 372 8.94 20.59 0.25
C ARG A 372 8.41 21.10 -1.09
N LYS A 373 8.90 22.24 -1.56
CA LYS A 373 8.50 22.81 -2.85
C LYS A 373 8.82 21.85 -4.01
N GLU A 374 9.99 21.24 -3.98
CA GLU A 374 10.39 20.25 -5.00
C GLU A 374 9.55 18.99 -4.93
N VAL A 375 9.21 18.51 -3.72
CA VAL A 375 8.30 17.38 -3.52
C VAL A 375 6.92 17.66 -4.13
N ILE A 376 6.34 18.85 -3.90
CA ILE A 376 5.05 19.24 -4.49
C ILE A 376 5.16 19.31 -6.02
N ALA A 377 6.24 19.90 -6.55
CA ALA A 377 6.47 19.96 -7.99
C ALA A 377 6.56 18.56 -8.59
N GLN A 378 7.20 17.63 -7.91
CA GLN A 378 7.29 16.24 -8.33
C GLN A 378 5.92 15.53 -8.30
N ILE A 379 5.10 15.73 -7.27
CA ILE A 379 3.71 15.23 -7.21
C ILE A 379 2.91 15.74 -8.41
N ASN A 380 3.00 17.03 -8.71
CA ASN A 380 2.31 17.64 -9.85
C ASN A 380 2.77 17.04 -11.19
N ARG A 381 4.05 16.78 -11.36
CA ARG A 381 4.59 16.11 -12.57
C ARG A 381 4.11 14.67 -12.71
N LEU A 382 4.21 13.88 -11.63
CA LEU A 382 3.94 12.44 -11.67
C LEU A 382 2.44 12.12 -11.76
N TYR A 383 1.63 12.77 -10.94
CA TYR A 383 0.23 12.36 -10.76
C TYR A 383 -0.78 13.29 -11.42
N ARG A 384 -0.51 14.59 -11.56
CA ARG A 384 -1.36 15.50 -12.34
C ARG A 384 -1.03 15.51 -13.82
N GLY A 385 0.19 15.11 -14.20
CA GLY A 385 0.65 15.10 -15.58
C GLY A 385 0.98 16.48 -16.14
N LEU A 386 1.35 17.43 -15.29
CA LEU A 386 1.80 18.77 -15.68
C LEU A 386 3.32 18.77 -15.80
N SER A 387 3.83 18.36 -16.95
CA SER A 387 5.28 18.21 -17.19
C SER A 387 5.89 19.31 -18.05
N THR A 388 5.07 20.12 -18.73
CA THR A 388 5.55 21.18 -19.62
C THR A 388 4.99 22.55 -19.22
N THR A 389 5.66 23.64 -19.67
CA THR A 389 5.15 25.00 -19.49
C THR A 389 3.78 25.21 -20.16
N GLU A 390 3.52 24.49 -21.24
CA GLU A 390 2.24 24.51 -21.96
C GLU A 390 1.12 23.85 -21.15
N ASP A 391 1.42 22.73 -20.46
CA ASP A 391 0.49 22.05 -19.56
C ASP A 391 0.08 22.99 -18.41
N TRP A 392 1.05 23.70 -17.83
CA TRP A 392 0.81 24.70 -16.79
C TRP A 392 -0.02 25.88 -17.27
N ALA A 393 0.27 26.40 -18.45
CA ALA A 393 -0.49 27.50 -19.06
C ALA A 393 -1.95 27.07 -19.34
N ALA A 394 -2.17 25.87 -19.85
CA ALA A 394 -3.50 25.33 -20.08
C ALA A 394 -4.29 25.08 -18.79
N ALA A 395 -3.60 24.78 -17.69
CA ALA A 395 -4.20 24.55 -16.37
C ALA A 395 -4.41 25.83 -15.55
N SER A 396 -4.08 27.03 -16.09
CA SER A 396 -4.00 28.30 -15.34
C SER A 396 -5.35 29.00 -15.09
N THR A 397 -6.46 28.49 -15.63
CA THR A 397 -7.80 29.09 -15.42
C THR A 397 -8.59 28.33 -14.36
N SER A 398 -9.22 29.08 -13.45
CA SER A 398 -10.17 28.49 -12.49
C SER A 398 -11.31 27.81 -13.24
N ARG A 399 -11.68 26.63 -12.78
CA ARG A 399 -12.73 25.84 -13.38
C ARG A 399 -13.51 25.07 -12.33
N ARG A 400 -14.77 24.77 -12.62
CA ARG A 400 -15.55 23.86 -11.81
C ARG A 400 -15.16 22.43 -12.13
N GLU A 401 -14.77 21.67 -11.11
CA GLU A 401 -14.52 20.23 -11.19
C GLU A 401 -15.61 19.46 -10.46
N TRP A 402 -15.84 18.23 -10.89
CA TRP A 402 -16.92 17.40 -10.39
C TRP A 402 -16.36 16.10 -9.82
N PHE A 403 -16.95 15.69 -8.69
CA PHE A 403 -16.57 14.49 -7.96
C PHE A 403 -17.84 13.69 -7.62
N VAL A 404 -17.66 12.42 -7.33
CA VAL A 404 -18.65 11.56 -6.69
C VAL A 404 -18.15 11.20 -5.32
N GLU A 405 -18.93 11.53 -4.30
CA GLU A 405 -18.74 10.99 -2.96
C GLU A 405 -19.57 9.72 -2.79
N ILE A 406 -18.95 8.71 -2.21
CA ILE A 406 -19.55 7.42 -1.88
C ILE A 406 -19.43 7.23 -0.38
N GLU A 407 -20.56 6.93 0.26
CA GLU A 407 -20.64 6.53 1.66
C GLU A 407 -21.45 5.25 1.74
N VAL A 408 -20.94 4.23 2.47
CA VAL A 408 -21.63 2.95 2.62
C VAL A 408 -21.23 2.24 3.90
N ASP A 409 -22.17 1.62 4.60
CA ASP A 409 -21.84 0.68 5.67
C ASP A 409 -21.43 -0.66 5.07
N ARG A 410 -20.24 -1.09 5.42
CA ARG A 410 -19.66 -2.36 4.98
C ARG A 410 -20.53 -3.57 5.40
N ALA A 411 -21.32 -3.43 6.47
CA ALA A 411 -22.24 -4.47 6.93
C ALA A 411 -23.34 -4.82 5.91
N ASP A 412 -23.69 -3.88 5.03
CA ASP A 412 -24.71 -4.06 3.99
C ASP A 412 -24.13 -4.64 2.69
N LEU A 413 -22.80 -4.89 2.63
CA LEU A 413 -22.12 -5.30 1.42
C LEU A 413 -21.62 -6.75 1.47
N PRO A 414 -21.66 -7.46 0.36
CA PRO A 414 -21.09 -8.81 0.25
C PRO A 414 -19.58 -8.75 -0.02
N LEU A 415 -18.79 -8.35 0.97
CA LEU A 415 -17.33 -8.15 0.86
C LEU A 415 -16.56 -9.44 0.47
N PRO A 416 -15.44 -9.31 -0.29
CA PRO A 416 -14.96 -8.11 -0.98
C PRO A 416 -15.84 -7.77 -2.17
N CYS A 417 -15.95 -6.47 -2.52
CA CYS A 417 -16.75 -6.02 -3.66
C CYS A 417 -16.21 -4.71 -4.26
N ASN A 418 -16.71 -4.37 -5.46
CA ASN A 418 -16.44 -3.09 -6.11
C ASN A 418 -17.73 -2.30 -6.30
N ILE A 419 -17.65 -0.98 -6.16
CA ILE A 419 -18.65 -0.02 -6.55
C ILE A 419 -18.08 0.75 -7.74
N ASP A 420 -18.51 0.38 -8.95
CA ASP A 420 -18.10 1.01 -10.19
C ASP A 420 -19.02 2.19 -10.51
N VAL A 421 -18.43 3.33 -10.78
CA VAL A 421 -19.13 4.56 -11.16
C VAL A 421 -19.05 4.77 -12.66
N TYR A 422 -20.19 5.04 -13.25
CA TYR A 422 -20.34 5.33 -14.69
C TYR A 422 -21.04 6.66 -14.90
N LEU A 423 -20.69 7.32 -15.99
CA LEU A 423 -21.39 8.48 -16.52
C LEU A 423 -21.86 8.17 -17.95
N GLY A 424 -23.14 7.89 -18.13
CA GLY A 424 -23.62 7.18 -19.30
C GLY A 424 -22.94 5.80 -19.40
N ASP A 425 -22.42 5.44 -20.55
CA ASP A 425 -21.71 4.16 -20.75
C ASP A 425 -20.21 4.22 -20.39
N ARG A 426 -19.73 5.34 -19.86
CA ARG A 426 -18.31 5.55 -19.58
C ARG A 426 -17.98 5.25 -18.14
N PHE A 427 -17.02 4.38 -17.94
CA PHE A 427 -16.40 4.15 -16.63
C PHE A 427 -15.70 5.41 -16.13
N ALA A 428 -16.09 5.90 -14.97
CA ALA A 428 -15.54 7.10 -14.34
C ALA A 428 -14.57 6.79 -13.20
N GLY A 429 -14.80 5.69 -12.48
CA GLY A 429 -13.94 5.28 -11.37
C GLY A 429 -14.52 4.10 -10.59
N ARG A 430 -13.77 3.64 -9.60
CA ARG A 430 -14.11 2.48 -8.80
C ARG A 430 -13.73 2.69 -7.34
N THR A 431 -14.64 2.39 -6.44
CA THR A 431 -14.37 2.19 -5.02
C THR A 431 -14.29 0.69 -4.75
N SER A 432 -13.16 0.24 -4.22
CA SER A 432 -12.92 -1.17 -3.91
C SER A 432 -12.93 -1.38 -2.41
N LEU A 433 -13.68 -2.39 -1.96
CA LEU A 433 -13.82 -2.75 -0.55
C LEU A 433 -13.31 -4.17 -0.33
N LEU A 434 -12.28 -4.32 0.50
CA LEU A 434 -11.67 -5.60 0.84
C LEU A 434 -12.54 -6.38 1.82
N SER A 435 -12.18 -7.64 2.13
CA SER A 435 -12.99 -8.54 2.95
C SER A 435 -13.11 -8.13 4.43
N MET A 436 -12.20 -7.30 4.94
CA MET A 436 -12.17 -6.83 6.33
C MET A 436 -11.92 -5.32 6.41
N PRO A 437 -12.40 -4.62 7.47
CA PRO A 437 -13.35 -5.11 8.48
C PRO A 437 -14.72 -5.41 7.89
N LYS A 438 -15.54 -6.20 8.61
CA LYS A 438 -16.88 -6.59 8.13
C LYS A 438 -17.94 -5.49 8.32
N THR A 439 -17.67 -4.50 9.16
CA THR A 439 -18.62 -3.43 9.54
C THR A 439 -17.88 -2.09 9.57
N GLY A 440 -18.64 -1.01 9.59
CA GLY A 440 -18.14 0.37 9.64
C GLY A 440 -18.43 1.13 8.35
N ILE A 441 -18.52 2.44 8.45
CA ILE A 441 -18.80 3.31 7.31
C ILE A 441 -17.51 3.50 6.50
N ALA A 442 -17.57 3.22 5.20
CA ALA A 442 -16.52 3.52 4.24
C ALA A 442 -16.90 4.77 3.44
N TYR A 443 -15.92 5.66 3.28
CA TYR A 443 -16.01 6.87 2.46
C TYR A 443 -15.01 6.81 1.31
N ASP A 444 -15.41 7.35 0.15
CA ASP A 444 -14.50 7.57 -0.97
C ASP A 444 -14.94 8.78 -1.79
N GLU A 445 -14.01 9.39 -2.50
CA GLU A 445 -14.27 10.49 -3.43
C GLU A 445 -13.54 10.24 -4.75
N LEU A 446 -14.30 10.16 -5.84
CA LEU A 446 -13.80 9.87 -7.18
C LEU A 446 -13.98 11.08 -8.10
N SER A 447 -12.94 11.43 -8.88
CA SER A 447 -13.00 12.52 -9.84
C SER A 447 -13.83 12.13 -11.09
N LEU A 448 -14.81 12.95 -11.42
CA LEU A 448 -15.57 12.87 -12.67
C LEU A 448 -14.98 13.70 -13.82
N SER A 449 -13.90 14.45 -13.57
CA SER A 449 -13.37 15.47 -14.51
C SER A 449 -13.08 14.92 -15.90
N ARG A 450 -12.65 13.67 -16.03
CA ARG A 450 -12.39 13.01 -17.33
C ARG A 450 -13.67 12.61 -18.04
N ALA A 451 -14.60 12.01 -17.30
CA ALA A 451 -15.89 11.58 -17.85
C ALA A 451 -16.67 12.80 -18.34
N VAL A 452 -16.68 13.88 -17.58
CA VAL A 452 -17.34 15.16 -17.95
C VAL A 452 -16.72 15.77 -19.20
N LYS A 453 -15.39 15.86 -19.32
CA LYS A 453 -14.71 16.37 -20.52
C LYS A 453 -15.11 15.65 -21.80
N SER A 454 -15.49 14.39 -21.68
CA SER A 454 -15.86 13.55 -22.82
C SER A 454 -17.35 13.64 -23.20
N LEU A 455 -18.17 14.35 -22.42
CA LEU A 455 -19.62 14.44 -22.66
C LEU A 455 -20.04 15.51 -23.69
N ASP A 456 -19.12 16.24 -24.26
CA ASP A 456 -19.44 17.35 -25.21
C ASP A 456 -20.49 18.32 -24.60
N VAL A 457 -20.41 18.59 -23.32
CA VAL A 457 -21.33 19.51 -22.64
C VAL A 457 -20.88 20.94 -22.92
N HIS A 458 -21.51 21.57 -23.90
CA HIS A 458 -21.46 23.03 -24.01
C HIS A 458 -22.36 23.60 -22.90
N ASP A 459 -21.75 24.06 -21.81
CA ASP A 459 -22.43 24.75 -20.72
C ASP A 459 -22.98 26.12 -21.18
N ASN A 460 -24.07 26.08 -21.96
CA ASN A 460 -24.77 27.29 -22.33
C ASN A 460 -25.85 27.69 -21.32
N GLU A 461 -26.10 26.83 -20.27
CA GLU A 461 -27.08 27.10 -19.22
C GLU A 461 -26.49 26.89 -17.82
N PRO A 462 -26.73 27.83 -16.88
CA PRO A 462 -26.33 27.64 -15.47
C PRO A 462 -26.95 26.33 -14.90
N GLY A 463 -26.08 25.47 -14.33
CA GLY A 463 -26.52 24.18 -13.75
C GLY A 463 -26.83 23.07 -14.76
N GLY A 464 -26.50 23.27 -16.06
CA GLY A 464 -26.69 22.25 -17.09
C GLY A 464 -25.87 21.00 -16.85
N THR A 465 -24.59 21.17 -16.53
CA THR A 465 -23.67 20.05 -16.21
C THR A 465 -24.13 19.28 -15.00
N GLU A 466 -24.49 19.95 -13.89
CA GLU A 466 -24.97 19.30 -12.67
C GLU A 466 -26.20 18.42 -12.93
N ARG A 467 -27.23 18.97 -13.60
CA ARG A 467 -28.45 18.22 -13.97
C ARG A 467 -28.13 17.00 -14.85
N ARG A 468 -27.20 17.13 -15.77
CA ARG A 468 -26.79 16.02 -16.62
C ARG A 468 -26.05 14.95 -15.85
N LEU A 469 -25.13 15.35 -14.95
CA LEU A 469 -24.47 14.42 -14.04
C LEU A 469 -25.48 13.65 -13.19
N MET A 470 -26.47 14.35 -12.63
CA MET A 470 -27.54 13.72 -11.84
C MET A 470 -28.36 12.71 -12.63
N ASN A 471 -28.54 12.91 -13.93
CA ASN A 471 -29.33 12.02 -14.78
C ASN A 471 -28.54 10.85 -15.36
N ASP A 472 -27.28 11.08 -15.71
CA ASP A 472 -26.46 10.11 -16.44
C ASP A 472 -25.53 9.29 -15.53
N LEU A 473 -25.35 9.73 -14.25
CA LEU A 473 -24.54 9.02 -13.29
C LEU A 473 -25.25 7.77 -12.77
N HIS A 474 -24.60 6.63 -12.83
CA HIS A 474 -25.08 5.40 -12.19
C HIS A 474 -23.93 4.58 -11.63
N VAL A 475 -24.25 3.70 -10.70
CA VAL A 475 -23.28 2.81 -10.06
C VAL A 475 -23.64 1.35 -10.28
N ARG A 476 -22.62 0.52 -10.30
CA ARG A 476 -22.76 -0.93 -10.36
C ARG A 476 -21.96 -1.55 -9.22
N VAL A 477 -22.63 -2.32 -8.38
CA VAL A 477 -21.95 -3.06 -7.30
C VAL A 477 -21.68 -4.48 -7.77
N THR A 478 -20.42 -4.92 -7.70
CA THR A 478 -20.02 -6.23 -8.22
C THR A 478 -19.22 -7.03 -7.19
N LYS A 479 -19.49 -8.34 -7.15
CA LYS A 479 -18.72 -9.32 -6.38
C LYS A 479 -18.47 -10.56 -7.22
N GLY A 480 -17.19 -10.89 -7.49
CA GLY A 480 -16.83 -12.11 -8.21
C GLY A 480 -17.55 -12.27 -9.55
N GLY A 481 -17.75 -11.17 -10.29
CA GLY A 481 -18.47 -11.14 -11.56
C GLY A 481 -20.01 -11.06 -11.46
N THR A 482 -20.59 -11.20 -10.26
CA THR A 482 -22.03 -11.02 -10.05
C THR A 482 -22.34 -9.56 -9.75
N THR A 483 -23.35 -8.99 -10.45
CA THR A 483 -23.86 -7.64 -10.22
C THR A 483 -24.98 -7.67 -9.18
N LEU A 484 -24.92 -6.74 -8.24
CA LEU A 484 -25.96 -6.51 -7.23
C LEU A 484 -26.75 -5.25 -7.58
N ASP A 485 -28.01 -5.23 -7.21
CA ASP A 485 -28.83 -4.02 -7.34
C ASP A 485 -28.43 -3.03 -6.23
N PRO A 486 -27.94 -1.83 -6.55
CA PRO A 486 -27.58 -0.85 -5.53
C PRO A 486 -28.76 -0.45 -4.61
N ARG A 487 -30.01 -0.65 -5.06
CA ARG A 487 -31.22 -0.41 -4.24
C ARG A 487 -31.37 -1.38 -3.07
N ASP A 488 -30.73 -2.54 -3.16
CA ASP A 488 -30.72 -3.54 -2.08
C ASP A 488 -29.66 -3.22 -1.01
N ILE A 489 -28.96 -2.09 -1.13
CA ILE A 489 -27.91 -1.64 -0.20
C ILE A 489 -28.38 -0.34 0.47
N PRO A 490 -29.10 -0.42 1.61
CA PRO A 490 -29.82 0.73 2.18
C PRO A 490 -28.89 1.84 2.70
N SER A 491 -27.64 1.52 3.03
CA SER A 491 -26.64 2.50 3.50
C SER A 491 -25.81 3.13 2.38
N LEU A 492 -26.05 2.75 1.10
CA LEU A 492 -25.30 3.33 -0.02
C LEU A 492 -25.82 4.73 -0.35
N HIS A 493 -24.99 5.72 -0.09
CA HIS A 493 -25.23 7.12 -0.45
C HIS A 493 -24.25 7.58 -1.51
N ILE A 494 -24.77 8.19 -2.55
CA ILE A 494 -24.00 8.73 -3.67
C ILE A 494 -24.33 10.21 -3.81
N ASN A 495 -23.31 11.05 -3.74
CA ASN A 495 -23.43 12.49 -3.93
C ASN A 495 -22.59 12.94 -5.12
N VAL A 496 -23.13 13.82 -5.94
CA VAL A 496 -22.34 14.59 -6.91
C VAL A 496 -21.91 15.88 -6.24
N VAL A 497 -20.62 16.13 -6.28
CA VAL A 497 -20.00 17.30 -5.67
C VAL A 497 -19.33 18.15 -6.74
N GLY A 498 -19.64 19.44 -6.74
CA GLY A 498 -18.98 20.42 -7.59
C GLY A 498 -18.12 21.37 -6.76
N GLU A 499 -16.86 21.55 -7.15
CA GLU A 499 -15.93 22.48 -6.51
C GLU A 499 -15.31 23.42 -7.54
N GLU A 500 -15.09 24.65 -7.15
CA GLU A 500 -14.24 25.57 -7.92
C GLU A 500 -12.78 25.28 -7.59
N VAL A 501 -12.03 24.89 -8.61
CA VAL A 501 -10.60 24.61 -8.50
C VAL A 501 -9.83 25.79 -9.05
N THR A 502 -9.15 26.52 -8.17
CA THR A 502 -8.19 27.54 -8.54
C THR A 502 -6.83 26.88 -8.72
N PRO A 503 -6.24 26.92 -9.93
CA PRO A 503 -4.94 26.33 -10.18
C PRO A 503 -3.85 26.98 -9.36
N PRO A 504 -2.77 26.24 -9.02
CA PRO A 504 -1.65 26.81 -8.29
C PRO A 504 -0.92 27.87 -9.12
N SER A 505 -0.31 28.83 -8.45
CA SER A 505 0.47 29.90 -9.09
C SER A 505 1.84 29.44 -9.60
N SER A 506 2.31 28.29 -9.11
CA SER A 506 3.58 27.66 -9.49
C SER A 506 3.49 26.13 -9.43
N GLU A 507 4.46 25.45 -10.05
CA GLU A 507 4.55 23.98 -9.96
C GLU A 507 4.77 23.46 -8.53
N SER A 508 5.26 24.31 -7.63
CA SER A 508 5.57 23.99 -6.23
C SER A 508 4.40 24.21 -5.27
N GLU A 509 3.20 24.35 -5.78
CA GLU A 509 1.97 24.56 -4.99
C GLU A 509 0.89 23.58 -5.42
N PHE A 510 -0.02 23.27 -4.50
CA PHE A 510 -1.26 22.55 -4.82
C PHE A 510 -2.36 23.51 -5.26
N PRO A 511 -3.37 23.05 -6.04
CA PRO A 511 -4.56 23.84 -6.31
C PRO A 511 -5.33 24.11 -5.02
N SER A 512 -6.13 25.17 -5.00
CA SER A 512 -7.09 25.41 -3.94
C SER A 512 -8.51 25.08 -4.39
N TYR A 513 -9.28 24.52 -3.47
CA TYR A 513 -10.67 24.10 -3.68
C TYR A 513 -11.61 25.01 -2.89
N SER A 514 -12.72 25.44 -3.50
CA SER A 514 -13.67 26.36 -2.90
C SER A 514 -15.08 26.15 -3.46
N ASN A 515 -16.05 26.85 -2.87
CA ASN A 515 -17.44 26.88 -3.34
C ASN A 515 -18.03 25.46 -3.57
N ARG A 516 -17.78 24.56 -2.59
CA ARG A 516 -18.27 23.19 -2.63
C ARG A 516 -19.81 23.17 -2.62
N THR A 517 -20.39 22.52 -3.61
CA THR A 517 -21.84 22.23 -3.67
C THR A 517 -22.06 20.74 -3.76
N THR A 518 -23.05 20.25 -3.06
CA THR A 518 -23.39 18.83 -3.03
C THR A 518 -24.82 18.63 -3.49
N ALA A 519 -25.03 17.71 -4.44
CA ALA A 519 -26.34 17.26 -4.87
C ALA A 519 -26.42 15.73 -4.67
N THR A 520 -27.39 15.29 -3.87
CA THR A 520 -27.61 13.86 -3.66
C THR A 520 -28.22 13.22 -4.88
N VAL A 521 -27.62 12.18 -5.39
CA VAL A 521 -28.19 11.35 -6.44
C VAL A 521 -29.22 10.45 -5.78
N ILE A 522 -30.52 10.76 -5.97
CA ILE A 522 -31.57 9.81 -5.64
C ILE A 522 -31.44 8.70 -6.69
N TYR A 523 -30.93 7.55 -6.27
CA TYR A 523 -30.72 6.43 -7.14
C TYR A 523 -32.05 5.89 -7.68
N VAL A 524 -32.39 6.23 -8.93
CA VAL A 524 -33.44 5.57 -9.72
C VAL A 524 -32.74 4.82 -10.85
N PRO A 525 -32.56 3.50 -10.77
CA PRO A 525 -31.94 2.76 -11.84
C PRO A 525 -32.85 2.77 -13.08
N THR A 526 -32.34 3.27 -14.17
CA THR A 526 -32.95 3.00 -15.47
C THR A 526 -32.58 1.57 -15.85
N LEU A 527 -33.52 0.66 -15.80
CA LEU A 527 -33.41 -0.68 -16.38
C LEU A 527 -33.20 -0.53 -17.88
N HIS A 528 -31.97 -0.56 -18.36
CA HIS A 528 -31.73 -0.96 -19.75
C HIS A 528 -31.95 -2.47 -19.84
N VAL A 529 -33.20 -2.84 -20.11
CA VAL A 529 -33.51 -4.17 -20.63
C VAL A 529 -32.80 -4.25 -21.96
N ALA A 530 -31.72 -5.02 -22.03
CA ALA A 530 -31.18 -5.45 -23.31
C ALA A 530 -32.34 -6.11 -24.08
N ARG A 531 -32.76 -5.51 -25.16
CA ARG A 531 -33.64 -6.17 -26.12
C ARG A 531 -32.90 -7.42 -26.56
N ALA A 532 -33.42 -8.58 -26.21
CA ALA A 532 -33.07 -9.81 -26.90
C ALA A 532 -33.46 -9.60 -28.36
N ASP A 533 -32.47 -9.55 -29.22
CA ASP A 533 -32.72 -9.70 -30.66
C ASP A 533 -33.29 -11.10 -30.89
N THR A 534 -34.57 -11.14 -31.06
CA THR A 534 -35.25 -12.30 -31.68
C THR A 534 -35.07 -12.11 -33.18
N ASP A 535 -34.03 -12.71 -33.73
CA ASP A 535 -33.98 -13.03 -35.17
C ASP A 535 -34.48 -14.46 -35.35
N ASP A 536 -35.55 -14.52 -36.21
CA ASP A 536 -36.09 -15.76 -36.81
C ASP A 536 -35.07 -16.47 -37.71
#